data_7c815c1b39dfee01911f7a126d0734d6
#
_entry.id   7c815c1b39dfee01911f7a126d0734d6
#
_cell.length_a   1.000
_cell.length_b   1.000
_cell.length_c   1.000
_cell.angle_alpha   90.00
_cell.angle_beta   90.00
_cell.angle_gamma   90.00
#
_symmetry.space_group_name_H-M   'P 1'
#
loop_
_entity.id
_entity.type
_entity.pdbx_description
1 polymer ?
#
loop_
_entity_poly.entity_id
_entity_poly.type
_entity_poly.pdbx_seq_one_letter_code
_entity_poly.pdbx_strand_id
1 'polypeptide(L)'
;MKQKIDKSCGCQIEDILVESPEKSKDKTSVESEQKSDRLCPTSRQDIEIFVDPDVEKISLDFYQKKYTDGLPIIPPTRERLHKFYKYSAYEAQDVLNLLPPRQGKATIEKIAINGVMAGCLPLFMPVLEKAILGLSDPKFNLDGVNATTHPVAICALVNGPITHELEMNTGAGCLGPGNLANATIGRAIRLCLFNIAGAFPGIGDHATMGSPAKYSYFFGENEEESPWEPLHVERGFPKESSAVTVMGMETPHNVNDHRSNTAEDVLDTIVHTISTAGCNNSHVPGELLVIMSPEHAETVDGGGWAKKDVKNYIHENAIVPVELGDRGGRRLDKKWVKNNMVSLTRSPDDVILVVAGGPGRHTTVAHGFGTSCESVTKGLVLKDGSFAGSVKDYLKK
;
A
#
# COMPACT_ATOMS: atom_id res chain seq x y z
N MET A 1 -13.14 -33.38 7.41
CA MET A 1 -12.36 -33.85 6.25
C MET A 1 -11.02 -33.14 6.27
N LYS A 2 -9.94 -33.83 6.70
CA LYS A 2 -8.60 -33.23 6.76
C LYS A 2 -7.97 -33.33 5.37
N GLN A 3 -7.92 -32.22 4.63
CA GLN A 3 -7.08 -32.17 3.42
C GLN A 3 -5.61 -32.04 3.84
N LYS A 4 -4.82 -33.01 3.39
CA LYS A 4 -3.35 -32.93 3.46
C LYS A 4 -2.87 -31.78 2.58
N ILE A 5 -2.21 -30.81 3.20
CA ILE A 5 -1.52 -29.73 2.49
C ILE A 5 -0.24 -30.35 1.90
N ASP A 6 -0.19 -30.40 0.60
CA ASP A 6 1.02 -30.78 -0.12
C ASP A 6 2.03 -29.63 -0.03
N LYS A 7 3.17 -29.91 0.61
CA LYS A 7 4.30 -28.99 0.77
C LYS A 7 5.19 -29.06 -0.47
N SER A 8 4.70 -28.71 -1.64
CA SER A 8 5.54 -28.62 -2.82
C SER A 8 5.74 -27.17 -3.26
N CYS A 9 6.96 -26.76 -3.12
CA CYS A 9 7.74 -25.74 -3.84
C CYS A 9 7.04 -24.41 -4.18
N GLY A 10 7.54 -23.32 -3.59
CA GLY A 10 7.10 -21.93 -3.78
C GLY A 10 7.51 -21.29 -5.11
N CYS A 11 7.08 -21.83 -6.24
CA CYS A 11 7.28 -21.26 -7.57
C CYS A 11 5.92 -21.13 -8.26
N GLN A 12 5.22 -20.00 -8.08
CA GLN A 12 3.92 -19.82 -8.74
C GLN A 12 3.85 -18.68 -9.77
N ILE A 13 4.87 -17.86 -9.94
CA ILE A 13 4.84 -16.75 -10.93
C ILE A 13 6.14 -16.62 -11.74
N GLU A 14 7.15 -17.44 -11.52
CA GLU A 14 8.42 -17.26 -12.24
C GLU A 14 8.29 -17.37 -13.78
N ASP A 15 7.13 -17.83 -14.31
CA ASP A 15 7.01 -18.30 -15.67
C ASP A 15 5.79 -17.82 -16.45
N ILE A 16 5.09 -16.73 -16.05
CA ILE A 16 3.91 -16.27 -16.78
C ILE A 16 4.26 -15.09 -17.69
N LEU A 17 4.61 -15.39 -18.91
CA LEU A 17 4.70 -14.39 -20.00
C LEU A 17 3.66 -14.72 -21.08
N VAL A 18 2.91 -13.71 -21.49
CA VAL A 18 1.91 -13.82 -22.56
C VAL A 18 2.49 -13.25 -23.85
N GLU A 19 2.57 -14.02 -24.92
CA GLU A 19 2.99 -13.50 -26.23
C GLU A 19 1.87 -12.65 -26.87
N SER A 20 2.27 -11.61 -27.60
CA SER A 20 1.35 -10.78 -28.38
C SER A 20 0.85 -11.53 -29.62
N PRO A 21 -0.41 -11.33 -30.08
CA PRO A 21 -1.07 -12.13 -31.12
C PRO A 21 -0.45 -12.06 -32.52
N GLU A 22 0.51 -11.17 -32.76
CA GLU A 22 1.01 -10.92 -34.13
C GLU A 22 2.04 -11.93 -34.64
N LYS A 23 2.47 -12.92 -33.83
CA LYS A 23 3.51 -13.88 -34.24
C LYS A 23 3.08 -15.35 -34.32
N SER A 24 1.81 -15.69 -34.14
CA SER A 24 1.36 -17.06 -34.21
C SER A 24 0.77 -17.46 -35.56
N LYS A 25 1.49 -17.24 -36.67
CA LYS A 25 1.24 -17.99 -37.90
C LYS A 25 2.39 -18.96 -38.08
N ASP A 26 2.08 -20.21 -37.92
CA ASP A 26 2.80 -21.47 -38.16
C ASP A 26 3.33 -22.18 -36.89
N LYS A 27 2.55 -23.18 -36.49
CA LYS A 27 3.00 -24.58 -36.36
C LYS A 27 1.92 -25.43 -35.69
N THR A 28 1.35 -26.27 -36.52
CA THR A 28 0.49 -27.40 -36.17
C THR A 28 1.32 -28.54 -35.56
N SER A 29 0.67 -29.21 -34.62
CA SER A 29 0.91 -30.58 -34.14
C SER A 29 2.21 -30.87 -33.37
N VAL A 30 2.08 -31.40 -32.17
CA VAL A 30 2.55 -32.73 -31.79
C VAL A 30 1.99 -33.14 -30.42
N GLU A 31 1.71 -34.40 -30.36
CA GLU A 31 1.00 -35.19 -29.39
C GLU A 31 1.58 -35.26 -27.99
N SER A 32 0.68 -35.60 -27.08
CA SER A 32 0.91 -35.96 -25.68
C SER A 32 1.81 -37.16 -25.51
N GLU A 33 2.83 -37.10 -24.67
CA GLU A 33 3.32 -38.23 -23.90
C GLU A 33 3.68 -37.79 -22.46
N GLN A 34 2.98 -38.42 -21.52
CA GLN A 34 3.33 -38.41 -20.10
C GLN A 34 4.63 -39.17 -19.87
N LYS A 35 5.57 -38.55 -19.18
CA LYS A 35 6.49 -39.27 -18.30
C LYS A 35 6.95 -38.42 -17.14
N SER A 36 6.64 -38.94 -15.95
CA SER A 36 7.21 -38.51 -14.68
C SER A 36 8.71 -38.66 -14.66
N ASP A 37 9.43 -37.60 -14.29
CA ASP A 37 10.61 -37.78 -13.45
C ASP A 37 11.00 -36.48 -12.76
N ARG A 38 11.22 -36.60 -11.46
CA ARG A 38 11.61 -35.54 -10.55
C ARG A 38 13.07 -35.20 -10.74
N LEU A 39 13.32 -34.01 -11.25
CA LEU A 39 14.62 -33.33 -11.04
C LEU A 39 14.35 -31.83 -11.17
N CYS A 40 14.74 -31.08 -10.16
CA CYS A 40 14.72 -29.61 -10.19
C CYS A 40 15.70 -29.14 -11.28
N PRO A 41 15.26 -28.54 -12.39
CA PRO A 41 16.21 -28.11 -13.42
C PRO A 41 16.88 -26.82 -12.98
N THR A 42 18.20 -26.86 -12.86
CA THR A 42 19.04 -25.67 -12.64
C THR A 42 19.36 -24.92 -13.94
N SER A 43 18.53 -25.02 -14.95
CA SER A 43 18.63 -24.20 -16.16
C SER A 43 17.29 -23.57 -16.47
N ARG A 44 17.30 -22.23 -16.50
CA ARG A 44 16.16 -21.41 -16.94
C ARG A 44 15.71 -21.86 -18.33
N GLN A 45 14.58 -22.52 -18.39
CA GLN A 45 13.73 -22.50 -19.57
C GLN A 45 12.60 -21.52 -19.22
N ASP A 46 12.54 -20.40 -19.90
CA ASP A 46 11.39 -19.50 -19.86
C ASP A 46 10.17 -20.31 -20.29
N ILE A 47 9.25 -20.59 -19.38
CA ILE A 47 7.99 -21.25 -19.71
C ILE A 47 7.08 -20.18 -20.29
N GLU A 48 7.01 -20.13 -21.62
CA GLU A 48 6.03 -19.30 -22.31
C GLU A 48 4.68 -20.00 -22.24
N ILE A 49 3.72 -19.36 -21.58
CA ILE A 49 2.33 -19.83 -21.58
C ILE A 49 1.62 -19.17 -22.75
N PHE A 50 1.28 -19.97 -23.77
CA PHE A 50 0.38 -19.52 -24.81
C PHE A 50 -1.04 -19.50 -24.27
N VAL A 51 -1.64 -18.31 -24.20
CA VAL A 51 -3.02 -18.14 -23.78
C VAL A 51 -3.87 -17.69 -24.97
N ASP A 52 -5.14 -18.06 -24.94
CA ASP A 52 -6.14 -17.56 -25.87
C ASP A 52 -6.07 -16.01 -25.90
N PRO A 53 -6.06 -15.37 -27.06
CA PRO A 53 -6.01 -13.90 -27.16
C PRO A 53 -7.24 -13.19 -26.59
N ASP A 54 -8.28 -13.93 -26.20
CA ASP A 54 -9.46 -13.42 -25.53
C ASP A 54 -9.13 -12.98 -24.09
N VAL A 55 -9.18 -11.68 -23.85
CA VAL A 55 -8.83 -11.08 -22.54
C VAL A 55 -9.74 -11.58 -21.41
N GLU A 56 -11.01 -11.90 -21.71
CA GLU A 56 -11.94 -12.42 -20.70
C GLU A 56 -11.52 -13.82 -20.27
N LYS A 57 -11.15 -14.68 -21.22
CA LYS A 57 -10.63 -16.02 -20.91
C LYS A 57 -9.32 -15.99 -20.14
N ILE A 58 -8.40 -15.08 -20.49
CA ILE A 58 -7.15 -14.89 -19.74
C ILE A 58 -7.45 -14.47 -18.31
N SER A 59 -8.34 -13.49 -18.13
CA SER A 59 -8.71 -13.01 -16.80
C SER A 59 -9.33 -14.12 -15.95
N LEU A 60 -10.18 -14.95 -16.55
CA LEU A 60 -10.81 -16.08 -15.88
C LEU A 60 -9.81 -17.19 -15.52
N ASP A 61 -8.88 -17.50 -16.42
CA ASP A 61 -7.81 -18.48 -16.16
C ASP A 61 -6.91 -18.03 -15.01
N PHE A 62 -6.50 -16.75 -15.01
CA PHE A 62 -5.70 -16.19 -13.93
C PHE A 62 -6.45 -16.16 -12.59
N TYR A 63 -7.77 -15.89 -12.63
CA TYR A 63 -8.61 -15.98 -11.44
C TYR A 63 -8.67 -17.40 -10.89
N GLN A 64 -8.88 -18.41 -11.75
CA GLN A 64 -8.90 -19.83 -11.33
C GLN A 64 -7.57 -20.28 -10.75
N LYS A 65 -6.47 -19.78 -11.28
CA LYS A 65 -5.09 -20.01 -10.76
C LYS A 65 -4.76 -19.19 -9.51
N LYS A 66 -5.66 -18.32 -9.04
CA LYS A 66 -5.46 -17.43 -7.89
C LYS A 66 -4.32 -16.42 -8.08
N TYR A 67 -4.16 -15.89 -9.29
CA TYR A 67 -3.18 -14.84 -9.59
C TYR A 67 -3.76 -13.44 -9.54
N THR A 68 -5.10 -13.31 -9.43
CA THR A 68 -5.79 -12.02 -9.41
C THR A 68 -6.64 -11.84 -8.15
N ASP A 69 -7.01 -10.60 -7.92
CA ASP A 69 -7.89 -10.13 -6.85
C ASP A 69 -9.39 -10.31 -7.17
N GLY A 70 -9.74 -11.00 -8.26
CA GLY A 70 -11.10 -11.17 -8.76
C GLY A 70 -11.55 -10.14 -9.80
N LEU A 71 -10.75 -9.10 -10.03
CA LEU A 71 -10.99 -8.10 -11.06
C LEU A 71 -10.29 -8.49 -12.37
N PRO A 72 -10.77 -8.03 -13.53
CA PRO A 72 -10.10 -8.22 -14.82
C PRO A 72 -8.65 -7.70 -14.78
N ILE A 73 -7.79 -8.32 -15.58
CA ILE A 73 -6.37 -7.95 -15.65
C ILE A 73 -5.97 -7.57 -17.06
N ILE A 74 -4.89 -6.77 -17.15
CA ILE A 74 -4.16 -6.59 -18.40
C ILE A 74 -3.13 -7.73 -18.52
N PRO A 75 -3.12 -8.51 -19.60
CA PRO A 75 -2.16 -9.60 -19.76
C PRO A 75 -0.71 -9.10 -19.73
N PRO A 76 0.18 -9.66 -18.88
CA PRO A 76 1.58 -9.24 -18.75
C PRO A 76 2.44 -9.84 -19.89
N THR A 77 2.42 -9.21 -21.07
CA THR A 77 3.25 -9.64 -22.20
C THR A 77 4.69 -9.13 -22.07
N ARG A 78 5.66 -9.83 -22.69
CA ARG A 78 7.09 -9.40 -22.73
C ARG A 78 7.21 -7.94 -23.19
N GLU A 79 6.48 -7.55 -24.22
CA GLU A 79 6.50 -6.17 -24.72
C GLU A 79 6.09 -5.15 -23.66
N ARG A 80 5.01 -5.46 -22.91
CA ARG A 80 4.55 -4.56 -21.82
C ARG A 80 5.58 -4.49 -20.69
N LEU A 81 6.16 -5.62 -20.30
CA LEU A 81 7.19 -5.66 -19.25
C LEU A 81 8.44 -4.87 -19.62
N HIS A 82 8.89 -4.98 -20.87
CA HIS A 82 10.05 -4.20 -21.34
C HIS A 82 9.81 -2.67 -21.26
N LYS A 83 8.55 -2.21 -21.38
CA LYS A 83 8.24 -0.79 -21.17
C LYS A 83 8.42 -0.40 -19.69
N PHE A 84 8.05 -1.28 -18.76
CA PHE A 84 8.23 -1.05 -17.31
C PHE A 84 9.71 -1.02 -16.93
N TYR A 85 10.51 -1.95 -17.46
CA TYR A 85 11.95 -2.02 -17.13
C TYR A 85 12.72 -0.75 -17.50
N LYS A 86 12.23 0.02 -18.47
CA LYS A 86 12.83 1.31 -18.83
C LYS A 86 12.76 2.35 -17.72
N TYR A 87 11.76 2.25 -16.83
CA TYR A 87 11.56 3.14 -15.70
C TYR A 87 12.07 2.57 -14.38
N SER A 88 12.83 1.51 -14.39
CA SER A 88 13.40 0.90 -13.19
C SER A 88 14.85 1.34 -12.98
N ALA A 89 15.22 1.62 -11.73
CA ALA A 89 16.61 1.80 -11.34
C ALA A 89 17.42 0.48 -11.33
N TYR A 90 16.74 -0.66 -11.46
CA TYR A 90 17.31 -2.01 -11.32
C TYR A 90 17.14 -2.82 -12.62
N GLU A 91 17.78 -3.97 -12.69
CA GLU A 91 17.58 -4.93 -13.77
C GLU A 91 16.39 -5.87 -13.47
N ALA A 92 15.79 -6.45 -14.51
CA ALA A 92 14.57 -7.27 -14.37
C ALA A 92 14.68 -8.39 -13.33
N GLN A 93 15.85 -8.96 -13.17
CA GLN A 93 16.11 -10.08 -12.26
C GLN A 93 16.66 -9.66 -10.89
N ASP A 94 16.91 -8.37 -10.68
CA ASP A 94 17.34 -7.89 -9.39
C ASP A 94 16.24 -8.12 -8.36
N VAL A 95 16.62 -8.65 -7.20
CA VAL A 95 15.74 -8.91 -6.08
C VAL A 95 15.79 -7.73 -5.13
N LEU A 96 14.70 -6.99 -5.00
CA LEU A 96 14.64 -5.87 -4.04
C LEU A 96 14.67 -6.38 -2.60
N ASN A 97 13.86 -7.40 -2.31
CA ASN A 97 13.84 -8.07 -0.99
C ASN A 97 12.97 -9.33 -1.04
N LEU A 98 12.84 -10.00 0.13
CA LEU A 98 11.91 -11.09 0.35
C LEU A 98 10.62 -10.56 0.99
N LEU A 99 9.46 -11.03 0.53
CA LEU A 99 8.16 -10.60 1.07
C LEU A 99 7.50 -11.75 1.87
N PRO A 100 7.29 -11.55 3.19
CA PRO A 100 6.56 -12.51 4.00
C PRO A 100 5.04 -12.51 3.69
N PRO A 101 4.29 -13.59 4.00
CA PRO A 101 4.73 -14.74 4.80
C PRO A 101 5.50 -15.81 4.03
N ARG A 102 5.40 -15.90 2.70
CA ARG A 102 6.08 -16.94 1.90
C ARG A 102 7.55 -16.68 1.65
N GLN A 103 8.08 -15.52 2.02
CA GLN A 103 9.45 -15.10 1.71
C GLN A 103 9.74 -15.11 0.20
N GLY A 104 8.73 -14.73 -0.58
CA GLY A 104 8.85 -14.66 -2.04
C GLY A 104 9.83 -13.58 -2.47
N LYS A 105 10.71 -13.89 -3.44
CA LYS A 105 11.65 -12.92 -4.00
C LYS A 105 10.91 -11.86 -4.81
N ALA A 106 10.94 -10.61 -4.36
CA ALA A 106 10.40 -9.46 -5.09
C ALA A 106 11.41 -9.00 -6.15
N THR A 107 11.41 -9.66 -7.31
CA THR A 107 12.19 -9.20 -8.46
C THR A 107 11.48 -8.07 -9.17
N ILE A 108 12.24 -7.23 -9.88
CA ILE A 108 11.69 -6.17 -10.72
C ILE A 108 10.68 -6.72 -11.73
N GLU A 109 10.99 -7.87 -12.34
CA GLU A 109 10.09 -8.55 -13.27
C GLU A 109 8.74 -8.89 -12.62
N LYS A 110 8.74 -9.50 -11.42
CA LYS A 110 7.50 -9.84 -10.72
C LYS A 110 6.69 -8.60 -10.33
N ILE A 111 7.36 -7.54 -9.92
CA ILE A 111 6.70 -6.26 -9.62
C ILE A 111 6.06 -5.69 -10.89
N ALA A 112 6.80 -5.69 -12.01
CA ALA A 112 6.30 -5.23 -13.30
C ALA A 112 5.11 -6.08 -13.81
N ILE A 113 5.15 -7.42 -13.65
CA ILE A 113 4.04 -8.32 -13.98
C ILE A 113 2.76 -7.88 -13.24
N ASN A 114 2.85 -7.68 -11.93
CA ASN A 114 1.71 -7.25 -11.12
C ASN A 114 1.26 -5.81 -11.45
N GLY A 115 2.20 -4.92 -11.79
CA GLY A 115 1.90 -3.58 -12.28
C GLY A 115 1.10 -3.61 -13.59
N VAL A 116 1.54 -4.40 -14.57
CA VAL A 116 0.79 -4.59 -15.83
C VAL A 116 -0.58 -5.18 -15.56
N MET A 117 -0.67 -6.25 -14.77
CA MET A 117 -1.93 -6.92 -14.43
C MET A 117 -2.93 -5.95 -13.78
N ALA A 118 -2.46 -5.06 -12.92
CA ALA A 118 -3.27 -4.05 -12.26
C ALA A 118 -3.76 -2.93 -13.21
N GLY A 119 -3.14 -2.76 -14.37
CA GLY A 119 -3.41 -1.68 -15.32
C GLY A 119 -2.53 -0.44 -15.13
N CYS A 120 -1.40 -0.55 -14.43
CA CYS A 120 -0.44 0.54 -14.27
C CYS A 120 0.16 0.99 -15.60
N LEU A 121 0.51 2.28 -15.68
CA LEU A 121 1.41 2.77 -16.72
C LEU A 121 2.87 2.46 -16.36
N PRO A 122 3.77 2.29 -17.37
CA PRO A 122 5.19 2.01 -17.12
C PRO A 122 5.89 3.01 -16.21
N LEU A 123 5.53 4.29 -16.32
CA LEU A 123 6.12 5.38 -15.52
C LEU A 123 5.77 5.29 -14.01
N PHE A 124 4.85 4.41 -13.61
CA PHE A 124 4.53 4.18 -12.19
C PHE A 124 5.53 3.22 -11.51
N MET A 125 6.43 2.59 -12.28
CA MET A 125 7.38 1.60 -11.77
C MET A 125 8.22 2.10 -10.60
N PRO A 126 8.81 3.32 -10.59
CA PRO A 126 9.60 3.81 -9.46
C PRO A 126 8.82 3.85 -8.16
N VAL A 127 7.53 4.24 -8.22
CA VAL A 127 6.65 4.28 -7.03
C VAL A 127 6.38 2.87 -6.51
N LEU A 128 6.12 1.90 -7.40
CA LEU A 128 5.93 0.50 -7.02
C LEU A 128 7.18 -0.08 -6.34
N GLU A 129 8.38 0.19 -6.88
CA GLU A 129 9.65 -0.25 -6.28
C GLU A 129 9.81 0.28 -4.86
N LYS A 130 9.57 1.57 -4.65
CA LYS A 130 9.72 2.19 -3.31
C LYS A 130 8.65 1.72 -2.33
N ALA A 131 7.42 1.48 -2.79
CA ALA A 131 6.38 0.86 -1.97
C ALA A 131 6.81 -0.55 -1.52
N ILE A 132 7.29 -1.39 -2.42
CA ILE A 132 7.75 -2.76 -2.09
C ILE A 132 8.96 -2.72 -1.15
N LEU A 133 9.92 -1.80 -1.35
CA LEU A 133 11.03 -1.61 -0.42
C LEU A 133 10.57 -1.15 0.96
N GLY A 134 9.58 -0.28 1.03
CA GLY A 134 8.96 0.14 2.29
C GLY A 134 8.28 -1.01 3.01
N LEU A 135 7.49 -1.81 2.30
CA LEU A 135 6.79 -2.99 2.85
C LEU A 135 7.74 -4.08 3.34
N SER A 136 8.91 -4.19 2.72
CA SER A 136 9.93 -5.18 3.10
C SER A 136 10.85 -4.72 4.24
N ASP A 137 10.72 -3.48 4.70
CA ASP A 137 11.46 -2.97 5.85
C ASP A 137 10.97 -3.68 7.14
N PRO A 138 11.88 -4.18 7.99
CA PRO A 138 11.48 -4.87 9.23
C PRO A 138 10.58 -4.04 10.14
N LYS A 139 10.69 -2.71 10.15
CA LYS A 139 9.83 -1.81 10.94
C LYS A 139 8.36 -1.89 10.53
N PHE A 140 8.08 -2.15 9.25
CA PHE A 140 6.72 -2.29 8.75
C PHE A 140 6.05 -3.58 9.24
N ASN A 141 6.82 -4.63 9.55
CA ASN A 141 6.30 -5.92 10.00
C ASN A 141 5.23 -6.51 9.05
N LEU A 142 5.55 -6.61 7.78
CA LEU A 142 4.62 -7.12 6.76
C LEU A 142 4.09 -8.52 7.10
N ASP A 143 4.87 -9.36 7.76
CA ASP A 143 4.43 -10.70 8.20
C ASP A 143 3.25 -10.62 9.16
N GLY A 144 3.36 -9.79 10.20
CA GLY A 144 2.27 -9.54 11.15
C GLY A 144 1.04 -8.91 10.50
N VAL A 145 1.25 -7.94 9.60
CA VAL A 145 0.18 -7.26 8.86
C VAL A 145 -0.59 -8.23 7.94
N ASN A 146 0.08 -9.17 7.30
CA ASN A 146 -0.58 -10.16 6.46
C ASN A 146 -1.24 -11.27 7.27
N ALA A 147 -0.57 -11.79 8.31
CA ALA A 147 -1.02 -12.97 9.04
C ALA A 147 -2.11 -12.69 10.10
N THR A 148 -2.43 -11.45 10.37
CA THR A 148 -3.40 -11.07 11.41
C THR A 148 -4.85 -11.35 11.03
N THR A 149 -5.70 -11.56 12.05
CA THR A 149 -7.17 -11.54 11.88
C THR A 149 -7.75 -10.13 11.79
N HIS A 150 -6.95 -9.11 12.11
CA HIS A 150 -7.31 -7.69 11.98
C HIS A 150 -7.44 -7.29 10.50
N PRO A 151 -8.43 -6.43 10.12
CA PRO A 151 -8.67 -6.06 8.73
C PRO A 151 -7.71 -5.00 8.17
N VAL A 152 -6.52 -4.85 8.74
CA VAL A 152 -5.52 -3.89 8.30
C VAL A 152 -5.22 -4.01 6.80
N ALA A 153 -5.17 -2.88 6.12
CA ALA A 153 -4.81 -2.76 4.71
C ALA A 153 -3.48 -2.00 4.56
N ILE A 154 -2.82 -2.23 3.44
CA ILE A 154 -1.66 -1.42 3.06
C ILE A 154 -2.17 -0.09 2.52
N CYS A 155 -1.90 0.98 3.25
CA CYS A 155 -2.07 2.34 2.78
C CYS A 155 -0.73 2.86 2.28
N ALA A 156 -0.71 3.49 1.11
CA ALA A 156 0.50 4.13 0.61
C ALA A 156 0.21 5.57 0.17
N LEU A 157 1.08 6.46 0.59
CA LEU A 157 1.04 7.89 0.34
C LEU A 157 2.25 8.30 -0.49
N VAL A 158 2.05 9.18 -1.46
CA VAL A 158 3.11 9.77 -2.28
C VAL A 158 3.22 11.26 -2.01
N ASN A 159 4.45 11.70 -1.86
CA ASN A 159 4.84 13.10 -1.70
C ASN A 159 5.78 13.55 -2.81
N GLY A 160 5.82 14.87 -3.00
CA GLY A 160 6.77 15.55 -3.88
C GLY A 160 6.30 15.67 -5.34
N PRO A 161 7.17 16.22 -6.21
CA PRO A 161 6.82 16.57 -7.59
C PRO A 161 6.28 15.43 -8.44
N ILE A 162 6.60 14.19 -8.09
CA ILE A 162 6.14 13.01 -8.85
C ILE A 162 4.62 12.86 -8.83
N THR A 163 3.92 13.41 -7.85
CA THR A 163 2.45 13.37 -7.80
C THR A 163 1.85 14.04 -9.03
N HIS A 164 2.41 15.17 -9.45
CA HIS A 164 1.98 15.89 -10.67
C HIS A 164 2.41 15.16 -11.93
N GLU A 165 3.65 14.63 -11.99
CA GLU A 165 4.14 13.93 -13.17
C GLU A 165 3.36 12.65 -13.48
N LEU A 166 2.84 11.99 -12.44
CA LEU A 166 2.00 10.81 -12.56
C LEU A 166 0.50 11.14 -12.67
N GLU A 167 0.15 12.42 -12.74
CA GLU A 167 -1.24 12.91 -12.78
C GLU A 167 -2.09 12.29 -11.65
N MET A 168 -1.51 12.18 -10.45
CA MET A 168 -2.22 11.66 -9.28
C MET A 168 -3.30 12.63 -8.83
N ASN A 169 -4.43 12.09 -8.39
CA ASN A 169 -5.45 12.89 -7.74
C ASN A 169 -5.11 13.08 -6.24
N THR A 170 -4.75 14.29 -5.85
CA THR A 170 -4.53 14.70 -4.47
C THR A 170 -5.73 15.48 -3.90
N GLY A 171 -6.63 15.92 -4.77
CA GLY A 171 -7.80 16.74 -4.47
C GLY A 171 -9.09 15.94 -4.27
N ALA A 172 -10.20 16.49 -4.72
CA ALA A 172 -11.53 15.92 -4.53
C ALA A 172 -11.61 14.44 -4.97
N GLY A 173 -12.06 13.57 -4.06
CA GLY A 173 -12.18 12.14 -4.33
C GLY A 173 -10.84 11.37 -4.37
N CYS A 174 -9.75 11.90 -3.82
CA CYS A 174 -8.42 11.27 -3.87
C CYS A 174 -8.35 9.83 -3.33
N LEU A 175 -9.22 9.46 -2.42
CA LEU A 175 -9.36 8.08 -1.90
C LEU A 175 -10.41 7.24 -2.66
N GLY A 176 -11.09 7.84 -3.63
CA GLY A 176 -12.17 7.23 -4.39
C GLY A 176 -11.74 6.79 -5.80
N PRO A 177 -12.71 6.33 -6.61
CA PRO A 177 -12.47 5.95 -8.00
C PRO A 177 -12.30 7.18 -8.90
N GLY A 178 -11.72 6.98 -10.10
CA GLY A 178 -11.70 7.98 -11.16
C GLY A 178 -10.30 8.40 -11.60
N ASN A 179 -9.26 8.12 -10.80
CA ASN A 179 -7.88 8.40 -11.20
C ASN A 179 -7.11 7.11 -11.45
N LEU A 180 -6.39 7.06 -12.59
CA LEU A 180 -5.69 5.86 -13.01
C LEU A 180 -4.54 5.50 -12.05
N ALA A 181 -3.72 6.48 -11.67
CA ALA A 181 -2.57 6.25 -10.79
C ALA A 181 -3.04 5.78 -9.41
N ASN A 182 -3.98 6.50 -8.77
CA ASN A 182 -4.49 6.17 -7.45
C ASN A 182 -5.11 4.77 -7.41
N ALA A 183 -5.87 4.39 -8.44
CA ALA A 183 -6.53 3.10 -8.49
C ALA A 183 -5.54 1.95 -8.75
N THR A 184 -4.67 2.11 -9.77
CA THR A 184 -3.89 0.97 -10.29
C THR A 184 -2.61 0.72 -9.49
N ILE A 185 -1.95 1.76 -8.94
CA ILE A 185 -0.74 1.57 -8.12
C ILE A 185 -1.09 0.84 -6.82
N GLY A 186 -2.13 1.28 -6.10
CA GLY A 186 -2.58 0.60 -4.89
C GLY A 186 -2.98 -0.86 -5.17
N ARG A 187 -3.69 -1.11 -6.28
CA ARG A 187 -4.03 -2.47 -6.73
C ARG A 187 -2.79 -3.31 -7.06
N ALA A 188 -1.78 -2.72 -7.73
CA ALA A 188 -0.55 -3.43 -8.06
C ALA A 188 0.21 -3.87 -6.81
N ILE A 189 0.27 -3.01 -5.77
CA ILE A 189 0.83 -3.38 -4.47
C ILE A 189 0.08 -4.60 -3.91
N ARG A 190 -1.25 -4.61 -3.94
CA ARG A 190 -2.03 -5.75 -3.45
C ARG A 190 -1.79 -7.03 -4.26
N LEU A 191 -1.69 -6.94 -5.58
CA LEU A 191 -1.33 -8.09 -6.42
C LEU A 191 0.09 -8.62 -6.12
N CYS A 192 1.05 -7.74 -5.82
CA CYS A 192 2.38 -8.16 -5.34
C CYS A 192 2.27 -8.95 -4.02
N LEU A 193 1.41 -8.54 -3.09
CA LEU A 193 1.19 -9.30 -1.85
C LEU A 193 0.56 -10.66 -2.12
N PHE A 194 -0.35 -10.79 -3.08
CA PHE A 194 -0.89 -12.10 -3.47
C PHE A 194 0.18 -12.98 -4.10
N ASN A 195 0.83 -12.48 -5.12
CA ASN A 195 1.61 -13.27 -6.05
C ASN A 195 3.05 -13.48 -5.59
N ILE A 196 3.63 -12.55 -4.84
CA ILE A 196 5.00 -12.63 -4.34
C ILE A 196 5.00 -13.06 -2.86
N ALA A 197 4.27 -12.33 -2.01
CA ALA A 197 4.22 -12.61 -0.59
C ALA A 197 3.36 -13.83 -0.22
N GLY A 198 2.41 -14.20 -1.07
CA GLY A 198 1.48 -15.29 -0.81
C GLY A 198 0.36 -14.93 0.18
N ALA A 199 0.08 -13.65 0.35
CA ALA A 199 -0.95 -13.12 1.24
C ALA A 199 -2.35 -13.20 0.61
N PHE A 200 -2.74 -14.40 0.17
CA PHE A 200 -4.07 -14.65 -0.38
C PHE A 200 -5.07 -14.88 0.76
N PRO A 201 -6.33 -14.42 0.64
CA PRO A 201 -7.35 -14.59 1.67
C PRO A 201 -7.51 -16.05 2.12
N GLY A 202 -7.45 -16.29 3.44
CA GLY A 202 -7.55 -17.60 4.05
C GLY A 202 -6.29 -18.47 3.96
N ILE A 203 -5.20 -17.99 3.31
CA ILE A 203 -3.94 -18.72 3.19
C ILE A 203 -2.79 -17.96 3.89
N GLY A 204 -2.58 -16.71 3.53
CA GLY A 204 -1.54 -15.84 4.10
C GLY A 204 -2.08 -14.49 4.56
N ASP A 205 -3.34 -14.19 4.23
CA ASP A 205 -4.11 -13.07 4.79
C ASP A 205 -5.28 -13.69 5.57
N HIS A 206 -5.25 -13.54 6.88
CA HIS A 206 -6.24 -14.14 7.79
C HIS A 206 -7.25 -13.12 8.32
N ALA A 207 -7.33 -11.92 7.74
CA ALA A 207 -8.29 -10.92 8.16
C ALA A 207 -9.72 -11.49 8.23
N THR A 208 -10.37 -11.35 9.39
CA THR A 208 -11.72 -11.93 9.64
C THR A 208 -12.73 -11.48 8.61
N MET A 209 -12.77 -10.18 8.31
CA MET A 209 -13.71 -9.60 7.34
C MET A 209 -13.00 -9.08 6.08
N GLY A 210 -11.72 -8.71 6.19
CA GLY A 210 -11.08 -7.88 5.19
C GLY A 210 -11.68 -6.47 5.15
N SER A 211 -11.39 -5.72 4.11
CA SER A 211 -11.99 -4.40 3.89
C SER A 211 -11.87 -3.99 2.41
N PRO A 212 -12.73 -3.07 1.92
CA PRO A 212 -12.58 -2.50 0.57
C PRO A 212 -11.22 -1.82 0.34
N ALA A 213 -10.58 -1.28 1.39
CA ALA A 213 -9.25 -0.68 1.33
C ALA A 213 -8.16 -1.68 0.89
N LYS A 214 -8.41 -2.99 0.98
CA LYS A 214 -7.48 -4.02 0.48
C LYS A 214 -7.46 -4.14 -1.05
N TYR A 215 -8.40 -3.56 -1.79
CA TYR A 215 -8.32 -3.50 -3.25
C TYR A 215 -7.32 -2.44 -3.71
N SER A 216 -7.43 -1.22 -3.17
CA SER A 216 -6.51 -0.11 -3.42
C SER A 216 -6.67 0.91 -2.29
N TYR A 217 -5.56 1.29 -1.65
CA TYR A 217 -5.52 2.33 -0.63
C TYR A 217 -4.27 3.16 -0.87
N PHE A 218 -4.38 4.05 -1.85
CA PHE A 218 -3.25 4.78 -2.41
C PHE A 218 -3.68 6.19 -2.80
N PHE A 219 -2.92 7.20 -2.35
CA PHE A 219 -3.22 8.61 -2.64
C PHE A 219 -1.95 9.47 -2.57
N GLY A 220 -2.04 10.72 -3.04
CA GLY A 220 -1.00 11.75 -2.89
C GLY A 220 -1.41 12.79 -1.86
N GLU A 221 -0.45 13.38 -1.14
CA GLU A 221 -0.67 14.56 -0.31
C GLU A 221 -0.93 15.78 -1.20
N ASN A 222 -1.90 16.61 -0.82
CA ASN A 222 -2.19 17.89 -1.48
C ASN A 222 -1.30 18.97 -0.85
N GLU A 223 -0.03 18.97 -1.26
CA GLU A 223 1.00 19.86 -0.71
C GLU A 223 0.74 21.34 -1.04
N GLU A 224 0.03 21.61 -2.14
CA GLU A 224 -0.26 22.98 -2.58
C GLU A 224 -1.30 23.67 -1.68
N GLU A 225 -2.25 22.90 -1.15
CA GLU A 225 -3.30 23.40 -0.27
C GLU A 225 -3.03 23.10 1.22
N SER A 226 -1.85 22.54 1.54
CA SER A 226 -1.42 22.30 2.91
C SER A 226 -0.77 23.55 3.50
N PRO A 227 -1.21 24.04 4.66
CA PRO A 227 -0.53 25.13 5.37
C PRO A 227 0.76 24.66 6.06
N TRP A 228 0.96 23.35 6.15
CA TRP A 228 2.09 22.75 6.87
C TRP A 228 3.06 22.07 5.91
N GLU A 229 4.25 21.74 6.44
CA GLU A 229 5.24 20.98 5.68
C GLU A 229 4.71 19.59 5.30
N PRO A 230 5.03 19.08 4.09
CA PRO A 230 4.64 17.75 3.65
C PRO A 230 5.27 16.65 4.52
N LEU A 231 4.62 15.47 4.55
CA LEU A 231 5.08 14.34 5.38
C LEU A 231 6.51 13.90 5.08
N HIS A 232 6.93 13.91 3.81
CA HIS A 232 8.30 13.50 3.47
C HIS A 232 9.35 14.48 4.02
N VAL A 233 9.04 15.78 4.04
CA VAL A 233 9.92 16.80 4.64
C VAL A 233 9.99 16.63 6.15
N GLU A 234 8.85 16.43 6.82
CA GLU A 234 8.79 16.10 8.25
C GLU A 234 9.66 14.88 8.58
N ARG A 235 9.78 13.93 7.64
CA ARG A 235 10.60 12.71 7.77
C ARG A 235 12.04 12.86 7.31
N GLY A 236 12.49 14.08 7.06
CA GLY A 236 13.88 14.42 6.77
C GLY A 236 14.30 14.27 5.30
N PHE A 237 13.35 14.12 4.37
CA PHE A 237 13.65 14.14 2.94
C PHE A 237 13.68 15.58 2.41
N PRO A 238 14.51 15.87 1.40
CA PRO A 238 14.53 17.20 0.76
C PRO A 238 13.16 17.56 0.20
N LYS A 239 12.77 18.82 0.30
CA LYS A 239 11.47 19.32 -0.17
C LYS A 239 11.24 19.05 -1.67
N GLU A 240 12.30 19.14 -2.45
CA GLU A 240 12.28 18.95 -3.91
C GLU A 240 12.30 17.47 -4.32
N SER A 241 12.49 16.56 -3.36
CA SER A 241 12.49 15.14 -3.64
C SER A 241 11.09 14.56 -3.56
N SER A 242 10.92 13.38 -4.14
CA SER A 242 9.68 12.62 -4.02
C SER A 242 9.89 11.39 -3.14
N ALA A 243 8.85 10.99 -2.43
CA ALA A 243 8.90 9.84 -1.54
C ALA A 243 7.59 9.06 -1.52
N VAL A 244 7.68 7.78 -1.16
CA VAL A 244 6.53 6.90 -0.91
C VAL A 244 6.56 6.48 0.55
N THR A 245 5.45 6.69 1.24
CA THR A 245 5.25 6.23 2.61
C THR A 245 4.24 5.10 2.62
N VAL A 246 4.61 3.93 3.16
CA VAL A 246 3.70 2.80 3.36
C VAL A 246 3.30 2.69 4.82
N MET A 247 2.02 2.40 5.07
CA MET A 247 1.39 2.37 6.38
C MET A 247 0.45 1.16 6.47
N GLY A 248 0.36 0.54 7.64
CA GLY A 248 -0.66 -0.48 7.92
C GLY A 248 -1.86 0.16 8.61
N MET A 249 -2.96 0.38 7.87
CA MET A 249 -4.11 1.16 8.35
C MET A 249 -5.43 0.39 8.21
N GLU A 250 -6.36 0.65 9.12
CA GLU A 250 -7.76 0.26 8.98
C GLU A 250 -8.44 1.04 7.84
N THR A 251 -9.65 0.65 7.50
CA THR A 251 -10.47 1.39 6.53
C THR A 251 -10.70 2.83 7.03
N PRO A 252 -10.54 3.84 6.17
CA PRO A 252 -10.73 5.23 6.56
C PRO A 252 -12.17 5.51 7.01
N HIS A 253 -12.31 6.32 8.06
CA HIS A 253 -13.56 6.78 8.61
C HIS A 253 -13.71 8.30 8.45
N ASN A 254 -14.89 8.74 8.05
CA ASN A 254 -15.19 10.16 7.83
C ASN A 254 -15.48 10.91 9.12
N VAL A 255 -14.90 12.08 9.27
CA VAL A 255 -15.21 13.10 10.28
C VAL A 255 -15.95 14.24 9.59
N ASN A 256 -17.14 14.56 10.03
CA ASN A 256 -17.99 15.59 9.45
C ASN A 256 -18.12 16.76 10.43
N ASP A 257 -17.58 17.93 10.09
CA ASP A 257 -17.72 19.14 10.88
C ASP A 257 -17.86 20.40 10.00
N HIS A 258 -19.09 20.80 9.76
CA HIS A 258 -19.41 21.97 8.92
C HIS A 258 -19.61 23.27 9.73
N ARG A 259 -19.48 23.24 11.06
CA ARG A 259 -19.86 24.41 11.90
C ARG A 259 -18.73 24.99 12.72
N SER A 260 -17.74 24.20 13.07
CA SER A 260 -16.61 24.64 13.89
C SER A 260 -15.79 25.72 13.18
N ASN A 261 -15.50 26.80 13.87
CA ASN A 261 -14.76 27.95 13.35
C ASN A 261 -13.45 28.20 14.11
N THR A 262 -13.15 27.38 15.10
CA THR A 262 -11.90 27.40 15.87
C THR A 262 -11.12 26.12 15.65
N ALA A 263 -9.81 26.16 15.84
CA ALA A 263 -8.96 24.99 15.75
C ALA A 263 -9.37 23.92 16.77
N GLU A 264 -9.64 24.34 18.00
CA GLU A 264 -10.02 23.46 19.11
C GLU A 264 -11.30 22.67 18.79
N ASP A 265 -12.36 23.34 18.30
CA ASP A 265 -13.63 22.68 18.00
C ASP A 265 -13.49 21.66 16.87
N VAL A 266 -12.70 21.99 15.82
CA VAL A 266 -12.40 21.03 14.72
C VAL A 266 -11.64 19.84 15.25
N LEU A 267 -10.62 20.07 16.07
CA LEU A 267 -9.78 19.00 16.64
C LEU A 267 -10.57 18.16 17.64
N ASP A 268 -11.47 18.74 18.43
CA ASP A 268 -12.36 18.01 19.33
C ASP A 268 -13.26 17.04 18.55
N THR A 269 -13.85 17.49 17.43
CA THR A 269 -14.65 16.59 16.58
C THR A 269 -13.82 15.45 16.03
N ILE A 270 -12.59 15.71 15.60
CA ILE A 270 -11.66 14.69 15.11
C ILE A 270 -11.32 13.69 16.22
N VAL A 271 -10.93 14.18 17.40
CA VAL A 271 -10.54 13.35 18.55
C VAL A 271 -11.69 12.45 19.01
N HIS A 272 -12.92 12.99 19.12
CA HIS A 272 -14.09 12.21 19.52
C HIS A 272 -14.44 11.13 18.49
N THR A 273 -14.17 11.36 17.22
CA THR A 273 -14.33 10.34 16.16
C THR A 273 -13.24 9.26 16.25
N ILE A 274 -12.00 9.64 16.52
CA ILE A 274 -10.87 8.70 16.69
C ILE A 274 -11.06 7.86 17.96
N SER A 275 -11.56 8.42 19.06
CA SER A 275 -11.64 7.78 20.38
C SER A 275 -12.73 6.69 20.45
N THR A 276 -12.57 5.64 19.64
CA THR A 276 -13.49 4.51 19.56
C THR A 276 -12.92 3.29 20.29
N ALA A 277 -13.70 2.69 21.17
CA ALA A 277 -13.28 1.57 21.99
C ALA A 277 -13.03 0.28 21.18
N GLY A 278 -13.61 0.15 20.00
CA GLY A 278 -13.47 -1.03 19.14
C GLY A 278 -12.33 -0.98 18.14
N CYS A 279 -11.57 0.13 18.07
CA CYS A 279 -10.43 0.25 17.18
C CYS A 279 -9.21 -0.51 17.73
N ASN A 280 -8.29 -0.88 16.84
CA ASN A 280 -7.09 -1.63 17.25
C ASN A 280 -6.21 -0.83 18.21
N ASN A 281 -6.08 0.48 18.01
CA ASN A 281 -5.26 1.36 18.83
C ASN A 281 -5.74 1.45 20.29
N SER A 282 -7.00 1.14 20.58
CA SER A 282 -7.51 1.11 21.96
C SER A 282 -6.93 -0.01 22.83
N HIS A 283 -6.36 -1.05 22.19
CA HIS A 283 -5.72 -2.17 22.89
C HIS A 283 -4.20 -2.20 22.67
N VAL A 284 -3.75 -1.67 21.52
CA VAL A 284 -2.34 -1.66 21.11
C VAL A 284 -2.04 -0.29 20.52
N PRO A 285 -1.73 0.72 21.35
CA PRO A 285 -1.42 2.07 20.88
C PRO A 285 -0.38 2.07 19.75
N GLY A 286 -0.55 2.95 18.78
CA GLY A 286 0.35 3.06 17.63
C GLY A 286 -0.06 4.18 16.70
N GLU A 287 0.38 4.11 15.44
CA GLU A 287 0.13 5.18 14.48
C GLU A 287 -1.36 5.40 14.21
N LEU A 288 -1.70 6.66 14.01
CA LEU A 288 -3.01 7.15 13.56
C LEU A 288 -2.80 7.98 12.31
N LEU A 289 -3.56 7.71 11.25
CA LEU A 289 -3.58 8.54 10.05
C LEU A 289 -4.74 9.54 10.13
N VAL A 290 -4.42 10.82 9.97
CA VAL A 290 -5.37 11.92 9.89
C VAL A 290 -5.16 12.62 8.56
N ILE A 291 -6.12 12.48 7.65
CA ILE A 291 -6.13 13.12 6.34
C ILE A 291 -7.10 14.28 6.45
N MET A 292 -6.58 15.48 6.68
CA MET A 292 -7.39 16.67 6.85
C MET A 292 -7.74 17.29 5.50
N SER A 293 -8.98 17.72 5.31
CA SER A 293 -9.32 18.52 4.12
C SER A 293 -8.63 19.87 4.16
N PRO A 294 -8.41 20.53 3.02
CA PRO A 294 -7.85 21.88 2.97
C PRO A 294 -8.61 22.87 3.86
N GLU A 295 -9.95 22.87 3.86
CA GLU A 295 -10.76 23.81 4.66
C GLU A 295 -10.61 23.59 6.18
N HIS A 296 -10.49 22.35 6.65
CA HIS A 296 -10.21 22.09 8.06
C HIS A 296 -8.77 22.48 8.41
N ALA A 297 -7.81 22.19 7.53
CA ALA A 297 -6.41 22.56 7.72
C ALA A 297 -6.24 24.08 7.78
N GLU A 298 -6.89 24.83 6.90
CA GLU A 298 -6.93 26.31 6.90
C GLU A 298 -7.54 26.85 8.20
N THR A 299 -8.63 26.24 8.68
CA THR A 299 -9.29 26.66 9.93
C THR A 299 -8.34 26.46 11.13
N VAL A 300 -7.63 25.35 11.17
CA VAL A 300 -6.72 25.01 12.28
C VAL A 300 -5.47 25.87 12.24
N ASP A 301 -4.85 26.06 11.07
CA ASP A 301 -3.69 26.93 10.88
C ASP A 301 -4.04 28.41 11.15
N GLY A 302 -5.21 28.86 10.68
CA GLY A 302 -5.73 30.21 10.95
C GLY A 302 -5.92 30.51 12.43
N GLY A 303 -6.11 29.49 13.26
CA GLY A 303 -6.07 29.57 14.73
C GLY A 303 -4.65 29.65 15.31
N GLY A 304 -3.61 29.63 14.49
CA GLY A 304 -2.21 29.71 14.90
C GLY A 304 -1.61 28.34 15.34
N TRP A 305 -2.21 27.22 14.96
CA TRP A 305 -1.75 25.88 15.32
C TRP A 305 -0.76 25.33 14.29
N ALA A 306 0.49 25.15 14.70
CA ALA A 306 1.48 24.45 13.91
C ALA A 306 1.14 22.94 13.84
N LYS A 307 1.64 22.24 12.82
CA LYS A 307 1.46 20.78 12.65
C LYS A 307 1.76 20.00 13.93
N LYS A 308 2.83 20.40 14.64
CA LYS A 308 3.24 19.79 15.92
C LYS A 308 2.21 19.98 17.02
N ASP A 309 1.54 21.13 17.09
CA ASP A 309 0.53 21.41 18.11
C ASP A 309 -0.71 20.54 17.88
N VAL A 310 -1.12 20.37 16.62
CA VAL A 310 -2.20 19.45 16.23
C VAL A 310 -1.88 18.01 16.61
N LYS A 311 -0.67 17.55 16.33
CA LYS A 311 -0.23 16.18 16.69
C LYS A 311 -0.22 15.98 18.21
N ASN A 312 0.26 16.96 18.98
CA ASN A 312 0.23 16.94 20.44
C ASN A 312 -1.20 16.85 20.97
N TYR A 313 -2.09 17.71 20.45
CA TYR A 313 -3.49 17.74 20.87
C TYR A 313 -4.18 16.40 20.63
N ILE A 314 -4.01 15.82 19.46
CA ILE A 314 -4.57 14.49 19.14
C ILE A 314 -4.01 13.42 20.06
N HIS A 315 -2.70 13.41 20.29
CA HIS A 315 -2.07 12.44 21.19
C HIS A 315 -2.61 12.52 22.62
N GLU A 316 -2.79 13.72 23.14
CA GLU A 316 -3.24 13.94 24.52
C GLU A 316 -4.71 13.61 24.72
N ASN A 317 -5.54 13.81 23.71
CA ASN A 317 -7.01 13.75 23.81
C ASN A 317 -7.63 12.52 23.11
N ALA A 318 -6.90 11.83 22.21
CA ALA A 318 -7.36 10.57 21.62
C ALA A 318 -7.19 9.41 22.62
N ILE A 319 -8.13 9.28 23.55
CA ILE A 319 -8.10 8.38 24.68
C ILE A 319 -9.42 7.62 24.84
N VAL A 320 -9.36 6.42 25.42
CA VAL A 320 -10.55 5.60 25.75
C VAL A 320 -10.47 5.09 27.18
N PRO A 321 -11.60 4.83 27.87
CA PRO A 321 -11.59 4.19 29.20
C PRO A 321 -10.90 2.83 29.17
N VAL A 322 -10.07 2.55 30.19
CA VAL A 322 -9.33 1.27 30.33
C VAL A 322 -10.25 0.06 30.23
N GLU A 323 -11.40 0.12 30.87
CA GLU A 323 -12.39 -0.97 30.88
C GLU A 323 -12.93 -1.34 29.49
N LEU A 324 -12.90 -0.40 28.55
CA LEU A 324 -13.27 -0.62 27.15
C LEU A 324 -12.08 -1.09 26.33
N GLY A 325 -10.90 -0.50 26.56
CA GLY A 325 -9.67 -0.89 25.88
C GLY A 325 -9.25 -2.33 26.24
N ASP A 326 -9.43 -2.77 27.47
CA ASP A 326 -9.06 -4.12 27.94
C ASP A 326 -9.90 -5.25 27.29
N ARG A 327 -10.99 -4.92 26.61
CA ARG A 327 -11.82 -5.89 25.89
C ARG A 327 -11.16 -6.44 24.61
N GLY A 328 -10.07 -5.85 24.16
CA GLY A 328 -9.35 -6.26 22.94
C GLY A 328 -8.62 -7.60 23.02
N GLY A 329 -8.78 -8.36 24.11
CA GLY A 329 -8.23 -9.71 24.27
C GLY A 329 -6.73 -9.76 24.58
N ARG A 330 -6.06 -8.63 24.70
CA ARG A 330 -4.68 -8.51 25.19
C ARG A 330 -4.68 -7.66 26.44
N ARG A 331 -3.90 -8.07 27.46
CA ARG A 331 -3.71 -7.25 28.65
C ARG A 331 -3.01 -5.96 28.26
N LEU A 332 -3.64 -4.82 28.57
CA LEU A 332 -3.06 -3.50 28.36
C LEU A 332 -1.75 -3.34 29.16
N ASP A 333 -0.72 -2.82 28.52
CA ASP A 333 0.49 -2.42 29.20
C ASP A 333 0.21 -1.16 30.05
N LYS A 334 0.51 -1.25 31.34
CA LYS A 334 0.27 -0.16 32.30
C LYS A 334 0.92 1.16 31.91
N LYS A 335 1.99 1.13 31.10
CA LYS A 335 2.66 2.34 30.62
C LYS A 335 1.78 3.22 29.72
N TRP A 336 0.76 2.63 29.07
CA TRP A 336 -0.19 3.33 28.20
C TRP A 336 -1.42 3.85 28.95
N VAL A 337 -1.52 3.54 30.25
CA VAL A 337 -2.67 3.89 31.08
C VAL A 337 -2.35 5.09 31.96
N LYS A 338 -3.13 6.16 31.83
CA LYS A 338 -3.06 7.35 32.69
C LYS A 338 -4.48 7.75 33.11
N ASN A 339 -4.71 7.98 34.39
CA ASN A 339 -6.01 8.40 34.91
C ASN A 339 -7.18 7.49 34.48
N ASN A 340 -6.97 6.18 34.48
CA ASN A 340 -7.95 5.18 34.02
C ASN A 340 -8.35 5.31 32.52
N MET A 341 -7.53 5.98 31.71
CA MET A 341 -7.69 6.13 30.27
C MET A 341 -6.50 5.52 29.55
N VAL A 342 -6.71 4.99 28.34
CA VAL A 342 -5.67 4.49 27.44
C VAL A 342 -5.49 5.50 26.31
N SER A 343 -4.26 5.94 26.07
CA SER A 343 -3.93 6.70 24.86
C SER A 343 -3.96 5.77 23.63
N LEU A 344 -4.47 6.26 22.52
CA LEU A 344 -4.49 5.52 21.24
C LEU A 344 -3.15 5.58 20.52
N THR A 345 -2.25 6.47 20.93
CA THR A 345 -0.91 6.67 20.37
C THR A 345 0.17 6.54 21.44
N ARG A 346 1.40 6.18 21.06
CA ARG A 346 2.56 6.07 21.97
C ARG A 346 3.18 7.44 22.27
N SER A 347 3.15 8.30 21.26
CA SER A 347 3.67 9.66 21.29
C SER A 347 2.98 10.52 20.21
N PRO A 348 3.17 11.85 20.22
CA PRO A 348 2.67 12.70 19.14
C PRO A 348 3.18 12.30 17.75
N ASP A 349 4.37 11.69 17.65
CA ASP A 349 4.95 11.25 16.38
C ASP A 349 4.17 10.10 15.73
N ASP A 350 3.37 9.38 16.50
CA ASP A 350 2.44 8.37 15.96
C ASP A 350 1.27 8.99 15.17
N VAL A 351 1.01 10.29 15.31
CA VAL A 351 -0.02 10.98 14.52
C VAL A 351 0.57 11.35 13.17
N ILE A 352 0.15 10.64 12.12
CA ILE A 352 0.50 10.94 10.73
C ILE A 352 -0.55 11.91 10.22
N LEU A 353 -0.22 13.21 10.22
CA LEU A 353 -1.09 14.29 9.77
C LEU A 353 -0.69 14.74 8.38
N VAL A 354 -1.63 14.68 7.44
CA VAL A 354 -1.46 15.10 6.05
C VAL A 354 -2.70 15.84 5.56
N VAL A 355 -2.54 16.65 4.53
CA VAL A 355 -3.65 17.31 3.85
C VAL A 355 -3.91 16.62 2.53
N ALA A 356 -5.15 16.24 2.25
CA ALA A 356 -5.59 15.74 0.95
C ALA A 356 -7.10 15.90 0.80
N GLY A 357 -7.58 15.74 -0.41
CA GLY A 357 -9.00 15.95 -0.72
C GLY A 357 -9.27 17.32 -1.31
N GLY A 358 -10.49 17.52 -1.73
CA GLY A 358 -10.98 18.79 -2.29
C GLY A 358 -11.66 19.68 -1.26
N PRO A 359 -12.31 20.76 -1.73
CA PRO A 359 -13.07 21.65 -0.88
C PRO A 359 -14.20 20.90 -0.16
N GLY A 360 -14.42 21.26 1.09
CA GLY A 360 -15.42 20.67 1.97
C GLY A 360 -14.88 20.36 3.37
N ARG A 361 -15.76 20.45 4.35
CA ARG A 361 -15.41 20.33 5.77
C ARG A 361 -15.54 18.88 6.25
N HIS A 362 -14.64 18.04 5.74
CA HIS A 362 -14.52 16.64 6.10
C HIS A 362 -13.05 16.29 6.35
N THR A 363 -12.78 15.55 7.39
CA THR A 363 -11.49 14.92 7.65
C THR A 363 -11.67 13.41 7.58
N THR A 364 -10.65 12.69 7.20
CA THR A 364 -10.66 11.23 7.21
C THR A 364 -9.63 10.73 8.21
N VAL A 365 -10.01 9.77 9.03
CA VAL A 365 -9.13 9.17 10.05
C VAL A 365 -9.03 7.67 9.87
N ALA A 366 -7.88 7.08 10.20
CA ALA A 366 -7.70 5.63 10.20
C ALA A 366 -6.77 5.20 11.34
N HIS A 367 -7.16 4.12 12.03
CA HIS A 367 -6.33 3.52 13.07
C HIS A 367 -5.29 2.59 12.45
N GLY A 368 -4.13 2.50 13.09
CA GLY A 368 -3.03 1.65 12.64
C GLY A 368 -3.11 0.22 13.15
N PHE A 369 -2.06 -0.56 12.84
CA PHE A 369 -1.92 -1.94 13.33
C PHE A 369 -1.33 -2.02 14.75
N GLY A 370 -1.02 -0.87 15.37
CA GLY A 370 -0.49 -0.78 16.74
C GLY A 370 1.04 -0.83 16.81
N THR A 371 1.58 -1.09 18.00
CA THR A 371 3.01 -0.96 18.32
C THR A 371 3.95 -1.85 17.51
N SER A 372 3.45 -2.85 16.83
CA SER A 372 4.26 -3.80 16.08
C SER A 372 4.39 -3.46 14.59
N CYS A 373 3.82 -2.34 14.15
CA CYS A 373 3.92 -1.86 12.77
C CYS A 373 4.20 -0.36 12.79
N GLU A 374 5.23 0.04 12.07
CA GLU A 374 5.56 1.46 11.87
C GLU A 374 5.53 1.77 10.37
N SER A 375 5.05 2.95 10.03
CA SER A 375 5.09 3.44 8.67
C SER A 375 6.54 3.65 8.20
N VAL A 376 6.78 3.38 6.93
CA VAL A 376 8.13 3.48 6.33
C VAL A 376 8.08 4.38 5.11
N THR A 377 8.95 5.38 5.09
CA THR A 377 9.12 6.28 3.94
C THR A 377 10.38 5.92 3.17
N LYS A 378 10.28 5.82 1.85
CA LYS A 378 11.39 5.58 0.94
C LYS A 378 11.41 6.69 -0.12
N GLY A 379 12.53 7.42 -0.20
CA GLY A 379 12.75 8.43 -1.24
C GLY A 379 12.90 7.80 -2.62
N LEU A 380 12.46 8.51 -3.65
CA LEU A 380 12.70 8.13 -5.04
C LEU A 380 14.16 8.46 -5.40
N VAL A 381 15.00 7.45 -5.35
CA VAL A 381 16.43 7.56 -5.64
C VAL A 381 16.81 6.74 -6.86
N LEU A 382 17.78 7.24 -7.61
CA LEU A 382 18.41 6.58 -8.74
C LEU A 382 19.43 5.53 -8.28
N LYS A 383 20.04 4.81 -9.21
CA LYS A 383 21.01 3.74 -8.92
C LYS A 383 22.27 4.24 -8.19
N ASP A 384 22.66 5.48 -8.43
CA ASP A 384 23.81 6.13 -7.77
C ASP A 384 23.48 6.68 -6.36
N GLY A 385 22.22 6.56 -5.92
CA GLY A 385 21.74 7.06 -4.64
C GLY A 385 21.27 8.50 -4.65
N SER A 386 21.41 9.25 -5.75
CA SER A 386 20.87 10.59 -5.88
C SER A 386 19.33 10.57 -5.95
N PHE A 387 18.68 11.63 -5.45
CA PHE A 387 17.23 11.79 -5.62
C PHE A 387 16.89 12.03 -7.09
N ALA A 388 15.84 11.34 -7.58
CA ALA A 388 15.28 11.62 -8.88
C ALA A 388 14.53 12.96 -8.85
N GLY A 389 14.85 13.84 -9.76
CA GLY A 389 14.12 15.11 -9.95
C GLY A 389 12.86 14.93 -10.78
N SER A 390 12.80 13.87 -11.58
CA SER A 390 11.68 13.51 -12.45
C SER A 390 11.63 12.00 -12.67
N VAL A 391 10.43 11.49 -12.99
CA VAL A 391 10.27 10.08 -13.42
C VAL A 391 11.09 9.78 -14.67
N LYS A 392 11.38 10.79 -15.50
CA LYS A 392 12.22 10.64 -16.71
C LYS A 392 13.67 10.32 -16.41
N ASP A 393 14.16 10.63 -15.20
CA ASP A 393 15.53 10.32 -14.79
C ASP A 393 15.77 8.82 -14.67
N TYR A 394 14.71 8.04 -14.48
CA TYR A 394 14.75 6.58 -14.49
C TYR A 394 14.85 5.99 -15.89
N LEU A 395 14.54 6.75 -16.95
CA LEU A 395 14.56 6.22 -18.31
C LEU A 395 15.97 5.75 -18.70
N LYS A 396 16.11 4.44 -18.86
CA LYS A 396 17.33 3.85 -19.43
C LYS A 396 17.43 4.28 -20.89
N LYS A 397 18.56 4.88 -21.24
CA LYS A 397 18.90 5.30 -22.60
C LYS A 397 19.20 4.11 -23.50
#